data_d5494801660d9e1baf5068106b9f09b1
#
_entry.id   d5494801660d9e1baf5068106b9f09b1
#
_cell.length_a   1.000
_cell.length_b   1.000
_cell.length_c   1.000
_cell.angle_alpha   90.00
_cell.angle_beta   90.00
_cell.angle_gamma   90.00
#
_symmetry.space_group_name_H-M   'P 1'
#
loop_
_entity.id
_entity.type
_entity.pdbx_description
1 polymer ?
#
loop_
_entity_poly.entity_id
_entity_poly.type
_entity_poly.pdbx_seq_one_letter_code
_entity_poly.pdbx_strand_id
1 'polypeptide(L)'
;KSKSKRLEELEKAIKLVYASTFLNEPKTLIEASVHHHEEEKMAVIIMELVGKTHADTFYPSASGLAQSFNYYPVSYMKRNEGVAYLALGLGRTIAEGEKSLRLAPKYPGLIPQYYSVKSTIDNSQNQFYALDLKKGGDLLKNSQFENTSLYSLDKAERDGELFWSGSVVSASDNKIRDSLKDEGTRVITF
;
A
#
# COMPACT_ATOMS: atom_id res chain seq x y z
N LYS A 1 -0.09 -25.23 -3.30
CA LYS A 1 -1.46 -25.77 -3.07
C LYS A 1 -1.99 -26.36 -4.39
N SER A 2 -2.77 -27.47 -4.35
CA SER A 2 -3.43 -28.05 -5.53
C SER A 2 -4.46 -27.08 -6.11
N LYS A 3 -4.81 -27.23 -7.41
CA LYS A 3 -5.86 -26.40 -8.04
C LYS A 3 -7.20 -26.49 -7.29
N SER A 4 -7.60 -27.68 -6.84
CA SER A 4 -8.83 -27.91 -6.07
C SER A 4 -8.82 -27.12 -4.76
N LYS A 5 -7.73 -27.13 -4.01
CA LYS A 5 -7.62 -26.40 -2.75
C LYS A 5 -7.66 -24.88 -2.96
N ARG A 6 -7.08 -24.39 -4.06
CA ARG A 6 -7.15 -22.95 -4.41
C ARG A 6 -8.58 -22.52 -4.76
N LEU A 7 -9.31 -23.37 -5.48
CA LEU A 7 -10.72 -23.11 -5.80
C LEU A 7 -11.57 -23.06 -4.53
N GLU A 8 -11.42 -24.04 -3.65
CA GLU A 8 -12.13 -24.07 -2.36
C GLU A 8 -11.90 -22.80 -1.52
N GLU A 9 -10.64 -22.34 -1.45
CA GLU A 9 -10.29 -21.10 -0.73
C GLU A 9 -10.90 -19.85 -1.38
N LEU A 10 -10.94 -19.81 -2.73
CA LEU A 10 -11.58 -18.73 -3.48
C LEU A 10 -13.08 -18.70 -3.25
N GLU A 11 -13.75 -19.85 -3.30
CA GLU A 11 -15.20 -19.95 -3.01
C GLU A 11 -15.53 -19.48 -1.59
N LYS A 12 -14.69 -19.84 -0.60
CA LYS A 12 -14.85 -19.34 0.77
C LYS A 12 -14.70 -17.82 0.84
N ALA A 13 -13.72 -17.25 0.15
CA ALA A 13 -13.53 -15.80 0.12
C ALA A 13 -14.72 -15.07 -0.51
N ILE A 14 -15.25 -15.58 -1.62
CA ILE A 14 -16.44 -15.04 -2.29
C ILE A 14 -17.65 -15.05 -1.34
N LYS A 15 -17.89 -16.19 -0.66
CA LYS A 15 -18.97 -16.31 0.32
C LYS A 15 -18.82 -15.32 1.47
N LEU A 16 -17.60 -15.07 1.93
CA LEU A 16 -17.32 -14.10 2.99
C LEU A 16 -17.59 -12.65 2.55
N VAL A 17 -17.26 -12.30 1.30
CA VAL A 17 -17.59 -10.98 0.75
C VAL A 17 -19.11 -10.79 0.74
N TYR A 18 -19.88 -11.74 0.26
CA TYR A 18 -21.35 -11.65 0.34
C TYR A 18 -21.87 -11.59 1.78
N ALA A 19 -21.30 -12.40 2.68
CA ALA A 19 -21.70 -12.40 4.09
C ALA A 19 -21.37 -11.09 4.81
N SER A 20 -20.35 -10.33 4.35
CA SER A 20 -19.95 -9.08 4.98
C SER A 20 -21.05 -8.01 4.97
N THR A 21 -21.99 -8.06 4.01
CA THR A 21 -23.17 -7.17 3.97
C THR A 21 -24.02 -7.26 5.24
N PHE A 22 -24.01 -8.43 5.89
CA PHE A 22 -24.81 -8.68 7.09
C PHE A 22 -24.09 -8.39 8.40
N LEU A 23 -22.86 -7.87 8.34
CA LEU A 23 -22.12 -7.45 9.54
C LEU A 23 -22.70 -6.15 10.13
N ASN A 24 -22.40 -5.88 11.41
CA ASN A 24 -22.99 -4.77 12.14
C ASN A 24 -22.65 -3.39 11.52
N GLU A 25 -21.41 -3.15 11.11
CA GLU A 25 -20.98 -1.88 10.54
C GLU A 25 -21.75 -1.50 9.25
N PRO A 26 -21.84 -2.38 8.21
CA PRO A 26 -22.66 -2.12 7.05
C PRO A 26 -24.13 -1.89 7.39
N LYS A 27 -24.73 -2.70 8.29
CA LYS A 27 -26.11 -2.51 8.74
C LYS A 27 -26.36 -1.13 9.31
N THR A 28 -25.52 -0.68 10.23
CA THR A 28 -25.66 0.64 10.86
C THR A 28 -25.58 1.75 9.82
N LEU A 29 -24.70 1.63 8.82
CA LEU A 29 -24.56 2.59 7.73
C LEU A 29 -25.81 2.65 6.86
N ILE A 30 -26.37 1.48 6.50
CA ILE A 30 -27.60 1.38 5.69
C ILE A 30 -28.79 1.97 6.45
N GLU A 31 -28.97 1.64 7.72
CA GLU A 31 -30.03 2.17 8.59
C GLU A 31 -29.96 3.69 8.75
N ALA A 32 -28.77 4.26 8.74
CA ALA A 32 -28.55 5.71 8.82
C ALA A 32 -28.69 6.43 7.47
N SER A 33 -28.81 5.69 6.36
CA SER A 33 -28.91 6.27 5.02
C SER A 33 -30.36 6.52 4.61
N VAL A 34 -30.57 7.40 3.60
CA VAL A 34 -31.88 7.63 2.98
C VAL A 34 -32.36 6.43 2.15
N HIS A 35 -31.48 5.50 1.85
CA HIS A 35 -31.73 4.29 1.04
C HIS A 35 -32.00 3.03 1.88
N HIS A 36 -32.31 3.17 3.17
CA HIS A 36 -32.50 2.04 4.10
C HIS A 36 -33.60 1.06 3.70
N HIS A 37 -34.48 1.42 2.76
CA HIS A 37 -35.51 0.55 2.21
C HIS A 37 -35.13 -0.13 0.88
N GLU A 38 -33.99 0.21 0.30
CA GLU A 38 -33.54 -0.39 -0.95
C GLU A 38 -32.82 -1.71 -0.68
N GLU A 39 -33.03 -2.68 -1.57
CA GLU A 39 -32.33 -3.95 -1.52
C GLU A 39 -30.86 -3.74 -1.92
N GLU A 40 -29.91 -3.95 -0.99
CA GLU A 40 -28.50 -3.77 -1.26
C GLU A 40 -27.97 -4.92 -2.15
N LYS A 41 -27.39 -4.55 -3.29
CA LYS A 41 -26.79 -5.49 -4.24
C LYS A 41 -25.28 -5.45 -4.11
N MET A 42 -24.69 -6.61 -3.76
CA MET A 42 -23.24 -6.77 -3.62
C MET A 42 -22.64 -7.32 -4.92
N ALA A 43 -21.52 -6.75 -5.33
CA ALA A 43 -20.68 -7.31 -6.38
C ALA A 43 -19.34 -7.80 -5.80
N VAL A 44 -18.80 -8.87 -6.37
CA VAL A 44 -17.49 -9.40 -6.01
C VAL A 44 -16.51 -9.13 -7.14
N ILE A 45 -15.41 -8.46 -6.82
CA ILE A 45 -14.31 -8.20 -7.76
C ILE A 45 -13.17 -9.14 -7.42
N ILE A 46 -12.75 -9.94 -8.39
CA ILE A 46 -11.62 -10.86 -8.26
C ILE A 46 -10.48 -10.31 -9.12
N MET A 47 -9.35 -9.99 -8.47
CA MET A 47 -8.17 -9.47 -9.16
C MET A 47 -6.94 -10.29 -8.80
N GLU A 48 -6.02 -10.43 -9.75
CA GLU A 48 -4.70 -10.98 -9.48
C GLU A 48 -3.90 -10.02 -8.60
N LEU A 49 -3.27 -10.55 -7.56
CA LEU A 49 -2.34 -9.79 -6.75
C LEU A 49 -0.96 -9.86 -7.41
N VAL A 50 -0.47 -8.73 -7.90
CA VAL A 50 0.85 -8.60 -8.52
C VAL A 50 1.92 -8.47 -7.44
N GLY A 51 3.06 -9.11 -7.62
CA GLY A 51 4.18 -9.05 -6.69
C GLY A 51 5.19 -10.17 -6.89
N LYS A 52 6.14 -10.23 -5.97
CA LYS A 52 7.19 -11.26 -5.90
C LYS A 52 7.18 -11.93 -4.53
N THR A 53 7.61 -13.19 -4.50
CA THR A 53 7.81 -13.93 -3.25
C THR A 53 9.23 -13.69 -2.73
N HIS A 54 9.32 -13.26 -1.48
CA HIS A 54 10.58 -13.07 -0.74
C HIS A 54 10.52 -13.94 0.52
N ALA A 55 11.09 -15.14 0.43
CA ALA A 55 11.00 -16.15 1.48
C ALA A 55 9.55 -16.36 1.96
N ASP A 56 9.20 -15.79 3.10
CA ASP A 56 7.89 -15.95 3.75
C ASP A 56 6.90 -14.80 3.46
N THR A 57 7.26 -13.88 2.59
CA THR A 57 6.43 -12.71 2.27
C THR A 57 6.19 -12.59 0.77
N PHE A 58 5.09 -11.92 0.42
CA PHE A 58 4.77 -11.59 -0.97
C PHE A 58 4.32 -10.14 -1.06
N TYR A 59 4.96 -9.36 -1.93
CA TYR A 59 4.61 -7.97 -2.17
C TYR A 59 5.15 -7.45 -3.51
N PRO A 60 4.56 -6.39 -4.09
CA PRO A 60 5.08 -5.73 -5.29
C PRO A 60 6.23 -4.77 -4.94
N SER A 61 7.14 -4.55 -5.87
CA SER A 61 8.21 -3.54 -5.74
C SER A 61 7.65 -2.12 -5.62
N ALA A 62 6.48 -1.88 -6.20
CA ALA A 62 5.76 -0.61 -6.07
C ALA A 62 4.25 -0.82 -6.21
N SER A 63 3.48 -0.01 -5.51
CA SER A 63 2.04 0.15 -5.68
C SER A 63 1.71 1.64 -5.75
N GLY A 64 0.57 1.97 -6.34
CA GLY A 64 0.22 3.37 -6.52
C GLY A 64 -1.27 3.62 -6.68
N LEU A 65 -1.65 4.87 -6.46
CA LEU A 65 -2.95 5.42 -6.74
C LEU A 65 -2.77 6.68 -7.60
N ALA A 66 -3.45 6.74 -8.74
CA ALA A 66 -3.46 7.92 -9.58
C ALA A 66 -4.89 8.47 -9.72
N GLN A 67 -5.01 9.79 -9.58
CA GLN A 67 -6.27 10.51 -9.73
C GLN A 67 -6.11 11.61 -10.78
N SER A 68 -7.06 11.73 -11.69
CA SER A 68 -7.06 12.77 -12.75
C SER A 68 -7.28 14.18 -12.21
N PHE A 69 -7.83 14.31 -10.99
CA PHE A 69 -8.07 15.57 -10.33
C PHE A 69 -7.45 15.59 -8.94
N ASN A 70 -6.68 16.63 -8.64
CA ASN A 70 -6.04 16.85 -7.34
C ASN A 70 -6.90 17.77 -6.48
N TYR A 71 -7.65 17.19 -5.55
CA TYR A 71 -8.54 17.96 -4.65
C TYR A 71 -7.78 18.88 -3.70
N TYR A 72 -6.56 18.49 -3.30
CA TYR A 72 -5.73 19.19 -2.32
C TYR A 72 -4.34 19.48 -2.90
N PRO A 73 -4.22 20.40 -3.87
CA PRO A 73 -2.92 20.71 -4.46
C PRO A 73 -1.99 21.34 -3.43
N VAL A 74 -0.72 20.96 -3.44
CA VAL A 74 0.33 21.50 -2.59
C VAL A 74 1.46 22.05 -3.44
N SER A 75 2.15 23.09 -2.96
CA SER A 75 3.28 23.72 -3.67
C SER A 75 2.90 24.11 -5.12
N TYR A 76 3.66 23.65 -6.12
CA TYR A 76 3.47 23.95 -7.54
C TYR A 76 2.31 23.18 -8.21
N MET A 77 1.73 22.19 -7.54
CA MET A 77 0.70 21.33 -8.12
C MET A 77 -0.57 22.10 -8.45
N LYS A 78 -1.24 21.72 -9.54
CA LYS A 78 -2.55 22.26 -9.93
C LYS A 78 -3.60 21.18 -9.90
N ARG A 79 -4.86 21.58 -9.66
CA ARG A 79 -5.99 20.65 -9.53
C ARG A 79 -6.20 19.78 -10.75
N ASN A 80 -6.10 20.37 -11.94
CA ASN A 80 -6.36 19.71 -13.24
C ASN A 80 -5.17 18.90 -13.79
N GLU A 81 -4.03 18.87 -13.09
CA GLU A 81 -2.86 18.08 -13.47
C GLU A 81 -2.86 16.68 -12.84
N GLY A 82 -3.85 16.40 -11.99
CA GLY A 82 -3.95 15.15 -11.26
C GLY A 82 -2.94 15.01 -10.12
N VAL A 83 -2.93 13.86 -9.51
CA VAL A 83 -2.00 13.49 -8.45
C VAL A 83 -1.75 11.99 -8.49
N ALA A 84 -0.53 11.57 -8.22
CA ALA A 84 -0.17 10.18 -8.02
C ALA A 84 0.48 9.98 -6.65
N TYR A 85 0.17 8.84 -6.05
CA TYR A 85 0.78 8.35 -4.83
C TYR A 85 1.51 7.05 -5.15
N LEU A 86 2.75 6.91 -4.70
CA LEU A 86 3.56 5.71 -4.87
C LEU A 86 4.07 5.23 -3.52
N ALA A 87 4.10 3.93 -3.35
CA ALA A 87 4.64 3.28 -2.16
C ALA A 87 5.27 1.94 -2.51
N LEU A 88 6.30 1.54 -1.78
CA LEU A 88 6.82 0.19 -1.76
C LEU A 88 5.81 -0.74 -1.07
N GLY A 89 5.68 -1.97 -1.55
CA GLY A 89 4.79 -2.97 -0.97
C GLY A 89 3.35 -2.88 -1.45
N LEU A 90 2.44 -3.45 -0.68
CA LEU A 90 1.02 -3.50 -1.04
C LEU A 90 0.35 -2.12 -1.00
N GLY A 91 -0.63 -1.91 -1.86
CA GLY A 91 -1.42 -0.66 -1.95
C GLY A 91 -2.14 -0.28 -0.65
N ARG A 92 -2.24 -1.20 0.31
CA ARG A 92 -2.71 -0.95 1.67
C ARG A 92 -1.95 0.20 2.33
N THR A 93 -0.63 0.36 2.07
CA THR A 93 0.18 1.48 2.55
C THR A 93 -0.47 2.84 2.22
N ILE A 94 -0.97 3.00 0.99
CA ILE A 94 -1.62 4.23 0.55
C ILE A 94 -3.05 4.31 1.09
N ALA A 95 -3.78 3.20 1.09
CA ALA A 95 -5.18 3.16 1.52
C ALA A 95 -5.36 3.50 3.00
N GLU A 96 -4.42 3.11 3.86
CA GLU A 96 -4.45 3.41 5.30
C GLU A 96 -3.79 4.75 5.67
N GLY A 97 -3.34 5.52 4.66
CA GLY A 97 -2.77 6.86 4.88
C GLY A 97 -1.36 6.86 5.43
N GLU A 98 -0.64 5.76 5.30
CA GLU A 98 0.78 5.68 5.63
C GLU A 98 1.62 6.57 4.71
N LYS A 99 2.85 6.84 5.11
CA LYS A 99 3.77 7.66 4.32
C LYS A 99 3.97 7.06 2.93
N SER A 100 3.68 7.85 1.92
CA SER A 100 3.83 7.51 0.51
C SER A 100 4.36 8.71 -0.27
N LEU A 101 5.03 8.45 -1.37
CA LEU A 101 5.49 9.50 -2.26
C LEU A 101 4.29 10.12 -2.98
N ARG A 102 4.18 11.45 -2.95
CA ARG A 102 3.13 12.19 -3.64
C ARG A 102 3.74 13.08 -4.72
N LEU A 103 3.27 12.95 -5.94
CA LEU A 103 3.78 13.73 -7.07
C LEU A 103 2.66 14.18 -8.02
N ALA A 104 2.93 15.22 -8.81
CA ALA A 104 2.14 15.54 -9.97
C ALA A 104 2.66 14.71 -11.15
N PRO A 105 1.82 13.94 -11.88
CA PRO A 105 2.28 13.12 -13.01
C PRO A 105 2.99 13.92 -14.10
N LYS A 106 2.66 15.20 -14.23
CA LYS A 106 3.30 16.11 -15.19
C LYS A 106 4.74 16.45 -14.82
N TYR A 107 5.09 16.43 -13.53
CA TYR A 107 6.40 16.79 -13.00
C TYR A 107 6.89 15.74 -12.00
N PRO A 108 7.14 14.50 -12.42
CA PRO A 108 7.40 13.38 -11.50
C PRO A 108 8.68 13.56 -10.67
N GLY A 109 9.68 14.28 -11.19
CA GLY A 109 10.92 14.56 -10.46
C GLY A 109 10.83 15.68 -9.41
N LEU A 110 9.67 16.38 -9.33
CA LEU A 110 9.47 17.44 -8.34
C LEU A 110 8.58 16.90 -7.22
N ILE A 111 9.19 16.60 -6.06
CA ILE A 111 8.50 16.00 -4.93
C ILE A 111 8.36 17.05 -3.82
N PRO A 112 7.16 17.58 -3.60
CA PRO A 112 6.95 18.67 -2.61
C PRO A 112 7.32 18.27 -1.19
N GLN A 113 7.28 16.98 -0.86
CA GLN A 113 7.60 16.43 0.45
C GLN A 113 9.11 16.46 0.75
N TYR A 114 9.97 16.59 -0.28
CA TYR A 114 11.42 16.40 -0.19
C TYR A 114 12.20 17.70 -0.44
N TYR A 115 11.75 18.80 0.18
CA TYR A 115 12.38 20.11 0.01
C TYR A 115 13.67 20.29 0.86
N SER A 116 13.95 19.40 1.81
CA SER A 116 15.17 19.37 2.62
C SER A 116 15.46 17.93 3.06
N VAL A 117 16.72 17.66 3.46
CA VAL A 117 17.10 16.33 3.97
C VAL A 117 16.25 15.91 5.17
N LYS A 118 16.02 16.81 6.11
CA LYS A 118 15.13 16.55 7.26
C LYS A 118 13.71 16.22 6.79
N SER A 119 13.17 17.03 5.89
CA SER A 119 11.82 16.78 5.35
C SER A 119 11.73 15.45 4.62
N THR A 120 12.78 15.04 3.90
CA THR A 120 12.85 13.73 3.23
C THR A 120 12.79 12.60 4.27
N ILE A 121 13.56 12.65 5.33
CA ILE A 121 13.53 11.64 6.41
C ILE A 121 12.14 11.60 7.07
N ASP A 122 11.59 12.77 7.39
CA ASP A 122 10.32 12.88 8.11
C ASP A 122 9.12 12.41 7.28
N ASN A 123 9.16 12.57 5.95
CA ASN A 123 8.02 12.27 5.07
C ASN A 123 8.21 11.03 4.19
N SER A 124 9.42 10.48 4.10
CA SER A 124 9.66 9.25 3.34
C SER A 124 9.00 8.05 4.02
N GLN A 125 8.56 7.12 3.18
CA GLN A 125 8.08 5.82 3.63
C GLN A 125 9.19 5.10 4.41
N ASN A 126 8.87 4.55 5.58
CA ASN A 126 9.76 3.79 6.44
C ASN A 126 9.29 2.37 6.73
N GLN A 127 8.03 2.08 6.41
CA GLN A 127 7.39 0.78 6.58
C GLN A 127 6.51 0.47 5.36
N PHE A 128 6.23 -0.81 5.12
CA PHE A 128 5.37 -1.24 4.04
C PHE A 128 4.57 -2.49 4.42
N TYR A 129 3.40 -2.66 3.82
CA TYR A 129 2.59 -3.87 3.97
C TYR A 129 3.00 -4.94 2.96
N ALA A 130 3.14 -6.16 3.44
CA ALA A 130 3.33 -7.36 2.64
C ALA A 130 2.41 -8.49 3.11
N LEU A 131 2.07 -9.41 2.22
CA LEU A 131 1.44 -10.68 2.62
C LEU A 131 2.44 -11.51 3.40
N ASP A 132 2.01 -12.02 4.55
CA ASP A 132 2.72 -13.04 5.31
C ASP A 132 2.24 -14.42 4.87
N LEU A 133 3.10 -15.15 4.19
CA LEU A 133 2.78 -16.47 3.64
C LEU A 133 2.72 -17.57 4.70
N LYS A 134 3.22 -17.30 5.91
CA LYS A 134 3.11 -18.19 7.08
C LYS A 134 1.78 -18.05 7.80
N LYS A 135 1.17 -16.86 7.75
CA LYS A 135 -0.15 -16.58 8.33
C LYS A 135 -1.28 -17.13 7.46
N GLY A 136 -1.17 -18.37 7.01
CA GLY A 136 -2.27 -19.08 6.34
C GLY A 136 -3.30 -19.52 7.36
N GLY A 137 -4.21 -18.65 7.76
CA GLY A 137 -5.24 -18.93 8.74
C GLY A 137 -6.57 -19.32 8.11
N ASP A 138 -7.41 -19.95 8.93
CA ASP A 138 -8.82 -20.14 8.66
C ASP A 138 -9.48 -18.75 8.63
N LEU A 139 -9.95 -18.33 7.45
CA LEU A 139 -10.61 -17.04 7.22
C LEU A 139 -11.79 -16.80 8.16
N LEU A 140 -12.35 -17.85 8.74
CA LEU A 140 -13.48 -17.79 9.68
C LEU A 140 -13.07 -17.60 11.14
N LYS A 141 -11.81 -17.87 11.51
CA LYS A 141 -11.35 -17.84 12.90
C LYS A 141 -10.73 -16.52 13.32
N ASN A 142 -10.26 -15.72 12.39
CA ASN A 142 -9.73 -14.41 12.68
C ASN A 142 -10.76 -13.35 12.30
N SER A 143 -11.28 -12.68 13.31
CA SER A 143 -12.13 -11.49 13.15
C SER A 143 -11.45 -10.31 12.42
N GLN A 144 -10.17 -10.45 12.17
CA GLN A 144 -9.35 -9.57 11.34
C GLN A 144 -8.76 -10.44 10.23
N PHE A 145 -9.21 -10.22 9.01
CA PHE A 145 -8.78 -10.90 7.76
C PHE A 145 -7.30 -10.61 7.40
N GLU A 146 -6.39 -10.64 8.40
CA GLU A 146 -5.06 -10.11 8.24
C GLU A 146 -4.01 -11.19 8.04
N ASN A 147 -3.85 -11.59 6.79
CA ASN A 147 -2.63 -12.23 6.34
C ASN A 147 -1.59 -11.19 5.84
N THR A 148 -1.81 -9.91 6.06
CA THR A 148 -0.87 -8.83 5.82
C THR A 148 -0.14 -8.44 7.10
N SER A 149 1.12 -8.05 6.98
CA SER A 149 1.94 -7.55 8.09
C SER A 149 2.72 -6.33 7.64
N LEU A 150 3.03 -5.47 8.61
CA LEU A 150 3.84 -4.29 8.41
C LEU A 150 5.32 -4.64 8.62
N TYR A 151 6.17 -4.27 7.67
CA TYR A 151 7.62 -4.52 7.69
C TYR A 151 8.40 -3.22 7.53
N SER A 152 9.62 -3.18 8.10
CA SER A 152 10.56 -2.06 7.92
C SER A 152 11.27 -2.13 6.57
N LEU A 153 11.85 -1.01 6.13
CA LEU A 153 12.66 -0.94 4.91
C LEU A 153 13.88 -1.85 4.94
N ASP A 154 14.43 -2.18 6.13
CA ASP A 154 15.53 -3.14 6.24
C ASP A 154 15.19 -4.52 5.66
N LYS A 155 13.91 -4.92 5.77
CA LYS A 155 13.47 -6.15 5.12
C LYS A 155 13.51 -6.01 3.59
N ALA A 156 12.98 -4.91 3.06
CA ALA A 156 12.98 -4.66 1.62
C ALA A 156 14.40 -4.54 1.06
N GLU A 157 15.35 -4.00 1.84
CA GLU A 157 16.77 -3.97 1.49
C GLU A 157 17.36 -5.38 1.41
N ARG A 158 17.13 -6.23 2.41
CA ARG A 158 17.56 -7.64 2.39
C ARG A 158 16.94 -8.43 1.24
N ASP A 159 15.70 -8.12 0.88
CA ASP A 159 14.98 -8.74 -0.24
C ASP A 159 15.45 -8.20 -1.61
N GLY A 160 16.29 -7.17 -1.64
CA GLY A 160 16.81 -6.54 -2.86
C GLY A 160 15.85 -5.56 -3.54
N GLU A 161 14.71 -5.26 -2.92
CA GLU A 161 13.65 -4.42 -3.53
C GLU A 161 13.93 -2.91 -3.40
N LEU A 162 14.85 -2.49 -2.52
CA LEU A 162 15.25 -1.08 -2.43
C LEU A 162 16.18 -0.60 -3.54
N PHE A 163 16.73 -1.52 -4.35
CA PHE A 163 17.72 -1.16 -5.38
C PHE A 163 17.22 -0.09 -6.37
N TRP A 164 15.92 -0.13 -6.71
CA TRP A 164 15.30 0.77 -7.68
C TRP A 164 14.52 1.93 -7.07
N SER A 165 14.24 1.90 -5.79
CA SER A 165 13.34 2.85 -5.14
C SER A 165 13.92 3.53 -3.92
N GLY A 166 15.08 3.07 -3.45
CA GLY A 166 15.68 3.53 -2.22
C GLY A 166 16.92 4.40 -2.44
N SER A 167 17.03 5.42 -1.64
CA SER A 167 18.23 6.23 -1.44
C SER A 167 18.65 6.17 0.02
N VAL A 168 19.85 6.66 0.34
CA VAL A 168 20.34 6.79 1.70
C VAL A 168 20.59 8.25 2.06
N VAL A 169 20.19 8.64 3.25
CA VAL A 169 20.71 9.85 3.87
C VAL A 169 21.96 9.46 4.63
N SER A 170 23.12 9.80 4.06
CA SER A 170 24.42 9.40 4.60
C SER A 170 24.66 9.96 5.99
N ALA A 171 25.09 9.08 6.91
CA ALA A 171 25.44 9.47 8.27
C ALA A 171 26.69 10.35 8.36
N SER A 172 27.58 10.31 7.34
CA SER A 172 28.85 11.01 7.35
C SER A 172 28.72 12.51 7.04
N ASP A 173 27.83 12.89 6.11
CA ASP A 173 27.71 14.28 5.63
C ASP A 173 26.28 14.78 5.48
N ASN A 174 25.32 13.98 5.92
CA ASN A 174 23.89 14.31 5.90
C ASN A 174 23.37 14.68 4.49
N LYS A 175 23.86 13.99 3.44
CA LYS A 175 23.41 14.15 2.06
C LYS A 175 22.63 12.94 1.59
N ILE A 176 21.64 13.18 0.74
CA ILE A 176 20.89 12.11 0.07
C ILE A 176 21.77 11.59 -1.08
N ARG A 177 21.95 10.26 -1.13
CA ARG A 177 22.66 9.55 -2.19
C ARG A 177 21.81 8.44 -2.75
N ASP A 178 21.83 8.33 -4.06
CA ASP A 178 21.21 7.23 -4.78
C ASP A 178 22.15 5.98 -4.73
N SER A 179 22.41 5.53 -3.52
CA SER A 179 23.29 4.39 -3.25
C SER A 179 22.96 3.79 -1.90
N LEU A 180 22.70 2.49 -1.85
CA LEU A 180 22.45 1.77 -0.58
C LEU A 180 23.76 1.27 0.09
N LYS A 181 24.92 1.60 -0.46
CA LYS A 181 26.22 1.16 0.09
C LYS A 181 26.66 1.97 1.31
N ASP A 182 26.20 3.21 1.39
CA ASP A 182 26.56 4.11 2.50
C ASP A 182 25.78 3.77 3.76
N GLU A 183 26.42 4.00 4.90
CA GLU A 183 25.72 3.94 6.19
C GLU A 183 24.82 5.17 6.35
N GLY A 184 23.60 4.95 6.83
CA GLY A 184 22.64 6.03 7.03
C GLY A 184 21.17 5.58 7.00
N THR A 185 20.29 6.56 7.03
CA THR A 185 18.84 6.32 7.03
C THR A 185 18.35 6.03 5.61
N ARG A 186 17.66 4.89 5.44
CA ARG A 186 17.01 4.52 4.17
C ARG A 186 15.77 5.36 3.96
N VAL A 187 15.60 5.86 2.75
CA VAL A 187 14.45 6.66 2.31
C VAL A 187 13.97 6.15 0.96
N ILE A 188 12.67 6.24 0.71
CA ILE A 188 12.08 5.87 -0.59
C ILE A 188 12.03 7.13 -1.45
N THR A 189 12.64 7.06 -2.62
CA THR A 189 12.73 8.19 -3.57
C THR A 189 12.19 7.89 -4.96
N PHE A 190 12.03 6.58 -5.33
CA PHE A 190 11.63 6.06 -6.66
C PHE A 190 12.39 6.63 -7.84
#